data_25510976dde7d0d9f32230b3c2c80646
#
_entry.id   25510976dde7d0d9f32230b3c2c80646
#
_cell.length_a   1.000
_cell.length_b   1.000
_cell.length_c   1.000
_cell.angle_alpha   90.00
_cell.angle_beta   90.00
_cell.angle_gamma   90.00
#
_symmetry.space_group_name_H-M   'P 1'
#
loop_
_entity.id
_entity.type
_entity.pdbx_description
1 polymer ?
#
loop_
_entity_poly.entity_id
_entity_poly.type
_entity_poly.pdbx_seq_one_letter_code
_entity_poly.pdbx_strand_id
1 'polypeptide(L)'
;MKENIPSLPCHFVSEQGHVFRKDEYINGRSGKIFQKRKGSWKKLQISIHTNRKGKYPCPKVHVCVKGITRSLKVSRLVAEAYIPNPLNKPCVCHKDNNPLNNHYKNLYWGTYSENMQQCIRDGRFSHNSTPGKIGQDSPTSKYSNRLKLRVFRYKRRHPEILLRELSTKFKMPLSVISKIIKGIDPITKPYL
;
A
#
# COMPACT_ATOMS: atom_id res chain seq x y z
N MET A 1 23.79 -9.54 -17.43
CA MET A 1 23.36 -8.76 -18.63
C MET A 1 22.70 -7.47 -18.16
N LYS A 2 22.64 -6.40 -18.98
CA LYS A 2 21.97 -5.13 -18.62
C LYS A 2 20.83 -4.94 -19.59
N GLU A 3 19.60 -4.81 -19.08
CA GLU A 3 18.40 -4.60 -19.90
C GLU A 3 17.90 -3.17 -19.79
N ASN A 4 17.33 -2.66 -20.86
CA ASN A 4 16.68 -1.36 -20.88
C ASN A 4 15.43 -1.37 -20.01
N ILE A 5 15.18 -0.25 -19.29
CA ILE A 5 13.95 -0.08 -18.51
C ILE A 5 12.93 0.62 -19.40
N PRO A 6 11.82 -0.03 -19.80
CA PRO A 6 10.86 0.53 -20.75
C PRO A 6 10.29 1.89 -20.35
N SER A 7 10.05 2.09 -19.05
CA SER A 7 9.51 3.35 -18.51
C SER A 7 10.53 4.48 -18.38
N LEU A 8 11.84 4.20 -18.57
CA LEU A 8 12.93 5.14 -18.32
C LEU A 8 13.96 5.12 -19.45
N PRO A 9 13.85 6.00 -20.44
CA PRO A 9 14.85 6.09 -21.50
C PRO A 9 16.24 6.37 -20.89
N CYS A 10 17.27 5.82 -21.49
CA CYS A 10 18.68 5.93 -21.07
C CYS A 10 19.01 5.30 -19.71
N HIS A 11 18.09 4.53 -19.09
CA HIS A 11 18.34 3.78 -17.87
C HIS A 11 18.26 2.29 -18.12
N PHE A 12 19.15 1.55 -17.46
CA PHE A 12 19.31 0.11 -17.60
C PHE A 12 19.41 -0.50 -16.22
N VAL A 13 19.01 -1.75 -16.11
CA VAL A 13 19.12 -2.51 -14.87
C VAL A 13 19.80 -3.85 -15.11
N SER A 14 20.59 -4.30 -14.14
CA SER A 14 21.16 -5.66 -14.17
C SER A 14 20.22 -6.67 -13.52
N GLU A 15 20.44 -7.94 -13.78
CA GLU A 15 19.72 -9.06 -13.17
C GLU A 15 19.66 -9.00 -11.64
N GLN A 16 20.71 -8.47 -10.99
CA GLN A 16 20.82 -8.32 -9.54
C GLN A 16 20.19 -7.01 -9.00
N GLY A 17 19.63 -6.17 -9.87
CA GLY A 17 19.02 -4.92 -9.46
C GLY A 17 19.95 -3.70 -9.38
N HIS A 18 21.16 -3.78 -9.94
CA HIS A 18 21.97 -2.57 -10.09
C HIS A 18 21.44 -1.71 -11.22
N VAL A 19 21.19 -0.43 -10.93
CA VAL A 19 20.64 0.51 -11.91
C VAL A 19 21.76 1.37 -12.49
N PHE A 20 21.73 1.54 -13.81
CA PHE A 20 22.71 2.30 -14.55
C PHE A 20 22.03 3.34 -15.42
N ARG A 21 22.71 4.46 -15.63
CA ARG A 21 22.32 5.45 -16.63
C ARG A 21 23.41 5.52 -17.71
N LYS A 22 22.98 5.48 -18.96
CA LYS A 22 23.86 5.78 -20.09
C LYS A 22 23.84 7.28 -20.31
N ASP A 23 25.00 7.93 -20.25
CA ASP A 23 25.06 9.36 -20.46
C ASP A 23 24.83 9.68 -21.93
N GLU A 24 23.73 10.36 -22.22
CA GLU A 24 23.40 10.97 -23.51
C GLU A 24 23.50 12.49 -23.39
N TYR A 25 23.43 13.19 -24.53
CA TYR A 25 23.47 14.65 -24.57
C TYR A 25 22.35 15.23 -23.71
N ILE A 26 22.68 16.12 -22.78
CA ILE A 26 21.70 16.85 -21.97
C ILE A 26 21.69 18.29 -22.44
N ASN A 27 20.57 18.77 -22.98
CA ASN A 27 20.35 20.19 -23.19
C ASN A 27 20.31 20.91 -21.84
N GLY A 28 21.26 21.79 -21.58
CA GLY A 28 21.23 22.61 -20.37
C GLY A 28 20.03 23.58 -20.40
N ARG A 29 19.61 24.08 -19.24
CA ARG A 29 18.51 25.05 -19.09
C ARG A 29 18.66 26.33 -19.91
N SER A 30 19.85 26.66 -20.39
CA SER A 30 20.18 27.85 -21.18
C SER A 30 20.38 27.58 -22.67
N GLY A 31 19.91 26.46 -23.20
CA GLY A 31 20.11 26.09 -24.61
C GLY A 31 21.54 25.69 -24.97
N LYS A 32 22.49 25.72 -24.04
CA LYS A 32 23.85 25.23 -24.25
C LYS A 32 23.88 23.73 -24.16
N ILE A 33 24.30 23.06 -25.23
CA ILE A 33 24.52 21.63 -25.28
C ILE A 33 25.82 21.33 -24.53
N PHE A 34 25.73 20.75 -23.33
CA PHE A 34 26.93 20.24 -22.66
C PHE A 34 27.22 18.84 -23.20
N GLN A 35 28.34 18.69 -23.91
CA GLN A 35 28.84 17.39 -24.31
C GLN A 35 29.32 16.63 -23.05
N LYS A 36 28.46 15.78 -22.52
CA LYS A 36 28.92 14.72 -21.62
C LYS A 36 29.46 13.57 -22.45
N ARG A 37 30.51 12.89 -21.96
CA ARG A 37 31.17 11.77 -22.64
C ARG A 37 30.11 10.77 -23.20
N LYS A 38 29.98 10.73 -24.51
CA LYS A 38 29.04 9.85 -25.23
C LYS A 38 29.32 8.40 -24.83
N GLY A 39 28.33 7.71 -24.29
CA GLY A 39 28.38 6.27 -24.02
C GLY A 39 28.99 5.85 -22.69
N SER A 40 29.30 6.77 -21.74
CA SER A 40 29.74 6.37 -20.41
C SER A 40 28.57 5.85 -19.57
N TRP A 41 28.81 4.75 -18.87
CA TRP A 41 27.84 4.14 -17.95
C TRP A 41 28.05 4.67 -16.54
N LYS A 42 27.02 5.24 -15.93
CA LYS A 42 27.04 5.62 -14.53
C LYS A 42 26.16 4.68 -13.71
N LYS A 43 26.77 3.94 -12.76
CA LYS A 43 26.00 3.19 -11.76
C LYS A 43 25.34 4.19 -10.81
N LEU A 44 24.03 4.07 -10.62
CA LEU A 44 23.27 4.91 -9.71
C LEU A 44 23.32 4.33 -8.29
N GLN A 45 23.40 5.22 -7.31
CA GLN A 45 23.39 4.83 -5.91
C GLN A 45 21.98 4.41 -5.50
N ILE A 46 21.87 3.25 -4.84
CA ILE A 46 20.63 2.74 -4.28
C ILE A 46 20.60 3.15 -2.81
N SER A 47 19.52 3.80 -2.41
CA SER A 47 19.22 4.14 -1.02
C SER A 47 18.18 3.18 -0.47
N ILE A 48 18.38 2.72 0.77
CA ILE A 48 17.43 1.83 1.44
C ILE A 48 16.55 2.68 2.32
N HIS A 49 15.27 2.76 1.95
CA HIS A 49 14.25 3.43 2.75
C HIS A 49 13.54 2.39 3.61
N THR A 50 13.29 2.73 4.86
CA THR A 50 12.50 1.90 5.78
C THR A 50 11.19 2.62 6.14
N ASN A 51 10.20 1.88 6.63
CA ASN A 51 9.03 2.51 7.24
C ASN A 51 9.42 3.18 8.58
N ARG A 52 8.50 3.94 9.19
CA ARG A 52 8.71 4.63 10.47
C ARG A 52 9.20 3.70 11.61
N LYS A 53 8.94 2.40 11.52
CA LYS A 53 9.35 1.38 12.51
C LYS A 53 10.64 0.63 12.11
N GLY A 54 11.30 1.03 11.02
CA GLY A 54 12.53 0.40 10.55
C GLY A 54 12.40 -1.04 10.00
N LYS A 55 11.17 -1.58 9.93
CA LYS A 55 10.94 -3.02 9.69
C LYS A 55 10.93 -3.47 8.23
N TYR A 56 10.68 -2.55 7.29
CA TYR A 56 10.49 -2.92 5.88
C TYR A 56 11.45 -2.14 4.99
N PRO A 57 12.65 -2.68 4.76
CA PRO A 57 13.61 -2.05 3.87
C PRO A 57 13.05 -2.02 2.44
N CYS A 58 13.20 -0.90 1.77
CA CYS A 58 12.76 -0.70 0.40
C CYS A 58 13.88 -0.04 -0.40
N PRO A 59 14.65 -0.82 -1.18
CA PRO A 59 15.68 -0.27 -2.05
C PRO A 59 15.06 0.62 -3.12
N LYS A 60 15.52 1.87 -3.19
CA LYS A 60 15.09 2.86 -4.17
C LYS A 60 16.27 3.51 -4.84
N VAL A 61 16.04 3.97 -6.04
CA VAL A 61 16.96 4.79 -6.82
C VAL A 61 16.30 6.12 -7.16
N HIS A 62 17.08 7.19 -7.12
CA HIS A 62 16.63 8.50 -7.55
C HIS A 62 17.06 8.73 -9.00
N VAL A 63 16.09 8.92 -9.88
CA VAL A 63 16.30 9.19 -11.30
C VAL A 63 15.74 10.54 -11.66
N CYS A 64 16.50 11.30 -12.45
CA CYS A 64 16.04 12.57 -12.99
C CYS A 64 15.68 12.39 -14.46
N VAL A 65 14.39 12.58 -14.77
CA VAL A 65 13.86 12.53 -16.15
C VAL A 65 13.22 13.87 -16.47
N LYS A 66 13.69 14.51 -17.53
CA LYS A 66 13.18 15.84 -17.96
C LYS A 66 13.17 16.88 -16.83
N GLY A 67 14.20 16.90 -15.98
CA GLY A 67 14.34 17.85 -14.86
C GLY A 67 13.53 17.49 -13.60
N ILE A 68 12.74 16.43 -13.64
CA ILE A 68 11.95 15.96 -12.49
C ILE A 68 12.65 14.75 -11.85
N THR A 69 13.00 14.87 -10.56
CA THR A 69 13.58 13.76 -9.80
C THR A 69 12.47 12.89 -9.24
N ARG A 70 12.54 11.59 -9.52
CA ARG A 70 11.62 10.57 -9.02
C ARG A 70 12.36 9.50 -8.23
N SER A 71 11.76 9.06 -7.12
CA SER A 71 12.25 7.95 -6.30
C SER A 71 11.52 6.67 -6.70
N LEU A 72 12.23 5.73 -7.30
CA LEU A 72 11.66 4.50 -7.86
C LEU A 72 12.16 3.26 -7.13
N LYS A 73 11.30 2.27 -6.94
CA LYS A 73 11.67 0.99 -6.32
C LYS A 73 12.52 0.17 -7.28
N VAL A 74 13.66 -0.34 -6.80
CA VAL A 74 14.56 -1.19 -7.61
C VAL A 74 13.85 -2.45 -8.11
N SER A 75 13.08 -3.14 -7.25
CA SER A 75 12.29 -4.31 -7.64
C SER A 75 11.36 -4.04 -8.84
N ARG A 76 10.75 -2.86 -8.89
CA ARG A 76 9.87 -2.47 -10.00
C ARG A 76 10.64 -2.31 -11.30
N LEU A 77 11.79 -1.66 -11.26
CA LEU A 77 12.62 -1.47 -12.44
C LEU A 77 13.16 -2.79 -13.01
N VAL A 78 13.55 -3.71 -12.12
CA VAL A 78 13.96 -5.06 -12.52
C VAL A 78 12.80 -5.83 -13.15
N ALA A 79 11.62 -5.80 -12.51
CA ALA A 79 10.46 -6.50 -13.03
C ALA A 79 10.01 -5.96 -14.40
N GLU A 80 10.03 -4.64 -14.61
CA GLU A 80 9.71 -4.01 -15.90
C GLU A 80 10.68 -4.42 -17.01
N ALA A 81 11.96 -4.62 -16.70
CA ALA A 81 12.98 -4.96 -17.70
C ALA A 81 13.04 -6.46 -18.03
N TYR A 82 12.80 -7.33 -17.06
CA TYR A 82 13.07 -8.76 -17.19
C TYR A 82 11.82 -9.66 -17.17
N ILE A 83 10.68 -9.18 -16.67
CA ILE A 83 9.52 -10.02 -16.42
C ILE A 83 8.32 -9.50 -17.19
N PRO A 84 7.82 -10.23 -18.21
CA PRO A 84 6.62 -9.85 -18.94
C PRO A 84 5.41 -9.68 -18.02
N ASN A 85 4.60 -8.64 -18.26
CA ASN A 85 3.37 -8.37 -17.50
C ASN A 85 2.15 -8.21 -18.43
N PRO A 86 1.73 -9.27 -19.13
CA PRO A 86 0.63 -9.18 -20.11
C PRO A 86 -0.72 -8.82 -19.46
N LEU A 87 -0.89 -9.15 -18.16
CA LEU A 87 -2.11 -8.86 -17.40
C LEU A 87 -2.08 -7.52 -16.68
N ASN A 88 -1.06 -6.69 -16.91
CA ASN A 88 -0.88 -5.39 -16.24
C ASN A 88 -1.05 -5.44 -14.70
N LYS A 89 -0.55 -6.49 -14.07
CA LYS A 89 -0.63 -6.65 -12.62
C LYS A 89 0.13 -5.51 -11.91
N PRO A 90 -0.46 -4.87 -10.87
CA PRO A 90 0.08 -3.64 -10.29
C PRO A 90 1.25 -3.84 -9.32
N CYS A 91 1.36 -5.01 -8.69
CA CYS A 91 2.34 -5.27 -7.64
C CYS A 91 3.53 -6.08 -8.15
N VAL A 92 4.73 -5.78 -7.61
CA VAL A 92 5.90 -6.66 -7.72
C VAL A 92 6.14 -7.30 -6.36
N CYS A 93 6.14 -8.62 -6.34
CA CYS A 93 6.30 -9.45 -5.14
C CYS A 93 7.65 -10.18 -5.15
N HIS A 94 8.18 -10.47 -3.96
CA HIS A 94 9.40 -11.26 -3.77
C HIS A 94 9.03 -12.67 -3.35
N LYS A 95 9.55 -13.70 -4.03
CA LYS A 95 9.27 -15.11 -3.73
C LYS A 95 9.78 -15.52 -2.35
N ASP A 96 10.96 -15.03 -1.97
CA ASP A 96 11.61 -15.27 -0.68
C ASP A 96 11.19 -14.30 0.43
N ASN A 97 10.27 -13.37 0.15
CA ASN A 97 9.85 -12.31 1.06
C ASN A 97 10.95 -11.34 1.52
N ASN A 98 12.13 -11.40 0.91
CA ASN A 98 13.23 -10.50 1.21
C ASN A 98 13.24 -9.30 0.24
N PRO A 99 12.86 -8.10 0.67
CA PRO A 99 12.80 -6.93 -0.22
C PRO A 99 14.18 -6.41 -0.67
N LEU A 100 15.25 -6.93 -0.10
CA LEU A 100 16.63 -6.61 -0.51
C LEU A 100 17.10 -7.47 -1.68
N ASN A 101 16.51 -8.65 -1.87
CA ASN A 101 16.85 -9.56 -2.95
C ASN A 101 16.06 -9.21 -4.22
N ASN A 102 16.58 -8.25 -4.99
CA ASN A 102 15.93 -7.77 -6.21
C ASN A 102 16.38 -8.51 -7.47
N HIS A 103 16.93 -9.72 -7.36
CA HIS A 103 17.25 -10.56 -8.52
C HIS A 103 15.96 -10.92 -9.28
N TYR A 104 15.94 -10.82 -10.63
CA TYR A 104 14.71 -11.00 -11.42
C TYR A 104 14.04 -12.37 -11.22
N LYS A 105 14.82 -13.45 -11.01
CA LYS A 105 14.28 -14.81 -10.73
C LYS A 105 13.48 -14.88 -9.42
N ASN A 106 13.76 -13.96 -8.48
CA ASN A 106 13.07 -13.85 -7.21
C ASN A 106 11.79 -12.99 -7.27
N LEU A 107 11.59 -12.27 -8.36
CA LEU A 107 10.47 -11.36 -8.51
C LEU A 107 9.35 -11.97 -9.36
N TYR A 108 8.12 -11.51 -9.13
CA TYR A 108 6.98 -11.80 -10.00
C TYR A 108 5.92 -10.69 -9.90
N TRP A 109 5.10 -10.58 -10.95
CA TRP A 109 3.98 -9.67 -10.95
C TRP A 109 2.76 -10.28 -10.26
N GLY A 110 2.13 -9.54 -9.36
CA GLY A 110 0.95 -9.96 -8.61
C GLY A 110 -0.11 -8.87 -8.51
N THR A 111 -1.33 -9.27 -8.19
CA THR A 111 -2.40 -8.37 -7.78
C THR A 111 -2.28 -8.00 -6.30
N TYR A 112 -3.01 -6.98 -5.85
CA TYR A 112 -3.08 -6.64 -4.42
C TYR A 112 -3.63 -7.81 -3.59
N SER A 113 -4.62 -8.54 -4.13
CA SER A 113 -5.20 -9.71 -3.46
C SER A 113 -4.20 -10.85 -3.31
N GLU A 114 -3.49 -11.20 -4.39
CA GLU A 114 -2.45 -12.25 -4.38
C GLU A 114 -1.34 -11.91 -3.38
N ASN A 115 -0.87 -10.66 -3.36
CA ASN A 115 0.13 -10.21 -2.41
C ASN A 115 -0.36 -10.27 -0.96
N MET A 116 -1.61 -9.92 -0.71
CA MET A 116 -2.22 -10.02 0.62
C MET A 116 -2.36 -11.48 1.07
N GLN A 117 -2.84 -12.35 0.18
CA GLN A 117 -2.95 -13.79 0.48
C GLN A 117 -1.58 -14.41 0.79
N GLN A 118 -0.53 -14.01 0.08
CA GLN A 118 0.83 -14.43 0.40
C GLN A 118 1.24 -13.94 1.80
N CYS A 119 1.00 -12.68 2.13
CA CYS A 119 1.28 -12.16 3.47
C CYS A 119 0.57 -12.94 4.58
N ILE A 120 -0.68 -13.38 4.34
CA ILE A 120 -1.45 -14.19 5.28
C ILE A 120 -0.84 -15.59 5.42
N ARG A 121 -0.55 -16.27 4.30
CA ARG A 121 0.07 -17.62 4.31
C ARG A 121 1.41 -17.65 5.02
N ASP A 122 2.20 -16.59 4.85
CA ASP A 122 3.52 -16.45 5.46
C ASP A 122 3.48 -15.97 6.93
N GLY A 123 2.28 -15.83 7.52
CA GLY A 123 2.09 -15.35 8.90
C GLY A 123 2.58 -13.92 9.14
N ARG A 124 2.85 -13.15 8.06
CA ARG A 124 3.33 -11.76 8.15
C ARG A 124 2.20 -10.75 8.29
N PHE A 125 0.98 -11.18 8.05
CA PHE A 125 -0.20 -10.35 8.20
C PHE A 125 -0.54 -10.25 9.69
N SER A 126 -0.13 -9.17 10.31
CA SER A 126 -0.59 -8.79 11.64
C SER A 126 -1.85 -7.96 11.48
N HIS A 127 -3.00 -8.54 11.76
CA HIS A 127 -4.18 -7.76 12.08
C HIS A 127 -3.86 -6.96 13.35
N ASN A 128 -3.56 -5.67 13.22
CA ASN A 128 -3.58 -4.75 14.36
C ASN A 128 -5.02 -4.51 14.87
N SER A 129 -6.02 -5.02 14.17
CA SER A 129 -7.35 -5.29 14.71
C SER A 129 -7.29 -6.68 15.33
N THR A 130 -7.12 -6.77 16.63
CA THR A 130 -7.31 -8.01 17.40
C THR A 130 -8.58 -8.68 16.88
N PRO A 131 -8.51 -9.94 16.36
CA PRO A 131 -9.70 -10.64 15.94
C PRO A 131 -10.66 -10.66 17.13
N GLY A 132 -11.87 -10.13 16.95
CA GLY A 132 -12.87 -10.12 18.00
C GLY A 132 -13.07 -8.81 18.75
N LYS A 133 -12.24 -7.76 18.55
CA LYS A 133 -12.55 -6.45 19.15
C LYS A 133 -13.60 -5.70 18.35
N ILE A 134 -14.86 -6.07 18.55
CA ILE A 134 -16.04 -5.43 17.96
C ILE A 134 -16.70 -4.56 19.04
N GLY A 135 -17.11 -3.35 18.65
CA GLY A 135 -17.81 -2.46 19.58
C GLY A 135 -16.89 -1.82 20.61
N GLN A 136 -17.12 -2.05 21.93
CA GLN A 136 -16.36 -1.40 23.00
C GLN A 136 -14.89 -1.79 23.03
N ASP A 137 -14.53 -2.97 22.49
CA ASP A 137 -13.15 -3.45 22.45
C ASP A 137 -12.34 -2.82 21.32
N SER A 138 -12.98 -2.08 20.44
CA SER A 138 -12.30 -1.27 19.43
C SER A 138 -11.71 -0.02 20.11
N PRO A 139 -10.42 0.34 19.83
CA PRO A 139 -9.80 1.54 20.38
C PRO A 139 -10.56 2.85 20.06
N THR A 140 -11.38 2.83 19.02
CA THR A 140 -12.19 3.97 18.57
C THR A 140 -13.64 3.91 19.03
N SER A 141 -14.04 2.88 19.78
CA SER A 141 -15.42 2.73 20.24
C SER A 141 -15.70 3.67 21.41
N LYS A 142 -16.62 4.61 21.21
CA LYS A 142 -17.10 5.55 22.23
C LYS A 142 -18.19 4.93 23.11
N TYR A 143 -18.90 3.89 22.62
CA TYR A 143 -20.08 3.33 23.29
C TYR A 143 -19.94 1.83 23.47
N SER A 144 -20.27 1.34 24.67
CA SER A 144 -20.17 -0.08 25.01
C SER A 144 -21.18 -0.93 24.23
N ASN A 145 -20.81 -2.20 23.98
CA ASN A 145 -21.69 -3.17 23.32
C ASN A 145 -23.01 -3.35 24.08
N ARG A 146 -22.94 -3.37 25.43
CA ARG A 146 -24.13 -3.46 26.30
C ARG A 146 -25.09 -2.29 26.07
N LEU A 147 -24.55 -1.09 25.93
CA LEU A 147 -25.37 0.10 25.66
C LEU A 147 -26.02 0.05 24.28
N LYS A 148 -25.28 -0.34 23.26
CA LYS A 148 -25.82 -0.50 21.90
C LYS A 148 -26.96 -1.53 21.83
N LEU A 149 -26.80 -2.69 22.46
CA LEU A 149 -27.85 -3.72 22.56
C LEU A 149 -29.06 -3.21 23.35
N ARG A 150 -28.84 -2.41 24.40
CA ARG A 150 -29.94 -1.81 25.18
C ARG A 150 -30.75 -0.84 24.31
N VAL A 151 -30.11 -0.01 23.52
CA VAL A 151 -30.77 0.89 22.54
C VAL A 151 -31.59 0.08 21.53
N PHE A 152 -30.98 -0.96 20.94
CA PHE A 152 -31.65 -1.80 19.96
C PHE A 152 -32.89 -2.51 20.54
N ARG A 153 -32.77 -3.14 21.71
CA ARG A 153 -33.88 -3.81 22.41
C ARG A 153 -34.96 -2.82 22.82
N TYR A 154 -34.59 -1.59 23.22
CA TYR A 154 -35.55 -0.56 23.57
C TYR A 154 -36.38 -0.12 22.36
N LYS A 155 -35.77 0.13 21.21
CA LYS A 155 -36.51 0.43 19.96
C LYS A 155 -37.44 -0.70 19.55
N ARG A 156 -37.05 -1.96 19.71
CA ARG A 156 -37.94 -3.11 19.40
C ARG A 156 -39.15 -3.20 20.28
N ARG A 157 -39.05 -2.78 21.56
CA ARG A 157 -40.18 -2.74 22.49
C ARG A 157 -41.07 -1.50 22.30
N HIS A 158 -40.51 -0.45 21.74
CA HIS A 158 -41.20 0.84 21.50
C HIS A 158 -40.99 1.23 20.02
N PRO A 159 -41.67 0.58 19.08
CA PRO A 159 -41.48 0.80 17.66
C PRO A 159 -41.87 2.22 17.23
N GLU A 160 -42.80 2.86 17.95
CA GLU A 160 -43.29 4.21 17.71
C GLU A 160 -42.25 5.31 18.03
N ILE A 161 -41.30 5.05 18.92
CA ILE A 161 -40.34 6.08 19.39
C ILE A 161 -39.47 6.61 18.25
N LEU A 162 -39.35 7.92 18.16
CA LEU A 162 -38.52 8.55 17.15
C LEU A 162 -36.99 8.38 17.45
N LEU A 163 -36.18 8.35 16.38
CA LEU A 163 -34.73 8.25 16.55
C LEU A 163 -34.13 9.43 17.32
N ARG A 164 -34.76 10.61 17.23
CA ARG A 164 -34.35 11.81 17.99
C ARG A 164 -34.55 11.61 19.49
N GLU A 165 -35.66 11.03 19.90
CA GLU A 165 -35.97 10.74 21.29
C GLU A 165 -35.00 9.68 21.86
N LEU A 166 -34.65 8.66 21.07
CA LEU A 166 -33.60 7.71 21.44
C LEU A 166 -32.25 8.38 21.59
N SER A 167 -31.92 9.31 20.71
CA SER A 167 -30.67 10.08 20.78
C SER A 167 -30.57 10.85 22.09
N THR A 168 -31.64 11.54 22.49
CA THR A 168 -31.70 12.28 23.76
C THR A 168 -31.67 11.33 24.96
N LYS A 169 -32.49 10.28 24.96
CA LYS A 169 -32.61 9.31 26.06
C LYS A 169 -31.29 8.58 26.37
N PHE A 170 -30.57 8.15 25.33
CA PHE A 170 -29.32 7.39 25.49
C PHE A 170 -28.07 8.26 25.36
N LYS A 171 -28.21 9.56 25.18
CA LYS A 171 -27.12 10.53 25.01
C LYS A 171 -26.12 10.09 23.92
N MET A 172 -26.67 9.64 22.78
CA MET A 172 -25.90 9.16 21.63
C MET A 172 -26.24 9.95 20.37
N PRO A 173 -25.27 10.26 19.49
CA PRO A 173 -25.55 10.94 18.22
C PRO A 173 -26.55 10.16 17.37
N LEU A 174 -27.39 10.89 16.64
CA LEU A 174 -28.44 10.33 15.78
C LEU A 174 -27.86 9.37 14.72
N SER A 175 -26.67 9.69 14.20
CA SER A 175 -25.94 8.85 13.24
C SER A 175 -25.57 7.48 13.81
N VAL A 176 -25.23 7.42 15.11
CA VAL A 176 -24.92 6.15 15.79
C VAL A 176 -26.17 5.35 16.07
N ILE A 177 -27.23 5.99 16.57
CA ILE A 177 -28.55 5.38 16.79
C ILE A 177 -29.07 4.78 15.49
N SER A 178 -29.02 5.53 14.39
CA SER A 178 -29.46 5.03 13.07
C SER A 178 -28.71 3.77 12.62
N LYS A 179 -27.38 3.71 12.82
CA LYS A 179 -26.56 2.52 12.48
C LYS A 179 -26.94 1.30 13.33
N ILE A 180 -27.20 1.51 14.63
CA ILE A 180 -27.63 0.45 15.55
C ILE A 180 -28.97 -0.13 15.10
N ILE A 181 -29.95 0.71 14.78
CA ILE A 181 -31.31 0.28 14.42
C ILE A 181 -31.36 -0.36 13.04
N LYS A 182 -30.58 0.14 12.06
CA LYS A 182 -30.53 -0.39 10.69
C LYS A 182 -29.67 -1.67 10.57
N GLY A 183 -29.11 -2.20 11.66
CA GLY A 183 -28.23 -3.39 11.62
C GLY A 183 -26.90 -3.18 10.90
N ILE A 184 -26.49 -1.93 10.71
CA ILE A 184 -25.17 -1.59 10.16
C ILE A 184 -24.08 -1.76 11.23
N ASP A 185 -24.48 -1.64 12.52
CA ASP A 185 -23.55 -1.87 13.64
C ASP A 185 -23.31 -3.38 13.79
N PRO A 186 -22.05 -3.84 13.82
CA PRO A 186 -21.71 -5.27 13.90
C PRO A 186 -22.31 -6.01 15.09
N ILE A 187 -22.58 -5.30 16.18
CA ILE A 187 -23.14 -5.90 17.42
C ILE A 187 -24.64 -6.17 17.30
N THR A 188 -25.35 -5.34 16.56
CA THR A 188 -26.82 -5.47 16.44
C THR A 188 -27.25 -6.21 15.18
N LYS A 189 -26.38 -6.34 14.18
CA LYS A 189 -26.62 -7.07 12.95
C LYS A 189 -27.17 -8.50 13.13
N PRO A 190 -26.65 -9.32 14.06
CA PRO A 190 -27.16 -10.69 14.26
C PRO A 190 -28.57 -10.78 14.83
N TYR A 191 -29.16 -9.68 15.29
CA TYR A 191 -30.48 -9.64 15.94
C TYR A 191 -31.59 -9.06 15.06
N LEU A 192 -31.28 -8.72 13.81
CA LEU A 192 -32.22 -8.32 12.78
C LEU A 192 -32.74 -9.53 12.00
#